data_ce67dda74772c571db013cd037a92c50
#
_entry.id   ce67dda74772c571db013cd037a92c50
#
_cell.length_a   1.000
_cell.length_b   1.000
_cell.length_c   1.000
_cell.angle_alpha   90.00
_cell.angle_beta   90.00
_cell.angle_gamma   90.00
#
_symmetry.space_group_name_H-M   'P 1'
#
loop_
_entity.id
_entity.type
_entity.pdbx_description
1 polymer ?
#
loop_
_entity_poly.entity_id
_entity_poly.type
_entity_poly.pdbx_seq_one_letter_code
_entity_poly.pdbx_strand_id
1 'polypeptide(L)'
;GATYNGATEAAEFLYTTNGGTTWTSLAVLTPAADWTSQWIDVSAACGNSNVQFAFNYQDAGGWLYGLGIDDFSIFAPYNFDLATESLDMFSTVGLNNAPFTLEGTITNYGGTTITSMDLNYKIDNGTTVTESLTGLSIAPYQTYTYSHGTSWNPSTTGNYTVDVWASSLNGGNDQNTGNDMFTTTIEVVTATADRVVLAEEFTSSTCAPCASFNPGYK
;
A
#
# COMPACT_ATOMS: atom_id res chain seq x y z
N GLY A 1 -12.66 1.05 20.63
CA GLY A 1 -11.90 0.28 21.60
C GLY A 1 -12.64 -0.98 22.02
N ALA A 2 -11.93 -1.94 22.63
CA ALA A 2 -12.56 -3.09 23.24
C ALA A 2 -13.46 -2.64 24.39
N THR A 3 -14.53 -3.38 24.64
CA THR A 3 -15.46 -3.11 25.77
C THR A 3 -15.64 -4.38 26.58
N TYR A 4 -15.45 -4.26 27.89
CA TYR A 4 -15.66 -5.35 28.83
C TYR A 4 -16.28 -4.83 30.13
N ASN A 5 -17.33 -5.45 30.61
CA ASN A 5 -18.08 -5.05 31.83
C ASN A 5 -18.46 -3.55 31.83
N GLY A 6 -18.80 -2.98 30.67
CA GLY A 6 -19.16 -1.57 30.54
C GLY A 6 -17.99 -0.58 30.50
N ALA A 7 -16.76 -1.03 30.71
CA ALA A 7 -15.55 -0.23 30.47
C ALA A 7 -15.18 -0.28 28.98
N THR A 8 -14.71 0.83 28.44
CA THR A 8 -14.24 0.94 27.06
C THR A 8 -12.83 1.51 27.07
N GLU A 9 -11.89 0.83 26.40
CA GLU A 9 -10.53 1.35 26.26
C GLU A 9 -10.50 2.56 25.35
N ALA A 10 -9.57 3.47 25.63
CA ALA A 10 -9.24 4.61 24.79
C ALA A 10 -7.74 4.80 24.72
N ALA A 11 -7.26 5.22 23.58
CA ALA A 11 -5.87 5.57 23.38
C ALA A 11 -5.75 6.86 22.59
N GLU A 12 -4.81 7.72 22.99
CA GLU A 12 -4.58 9.02 22.37
C GLU A 12 -3.09 9.26 22.17
N PHE A 13 -2.76 9.98 21.11
CA PHE A 13 -1.44 10.55 20.90
C PHE A 13 -1.48 12.02 21.26
N LEU A 14 -0.61 12.44 22.16
CA LEU A 14 -0.62 13.77 22.80
C LEU A 14 0.71 14.48 22.58
N TYR A 15 0.68 15.81 22.68
CA TYR A 15 1.90 16.61 22.82
C TYR A 15 1.78 17.63 23.93
N THR A 16 2.93 18.11 24.42
CA THR A 16 3.07 19.23 25.35
C THR A 16 4.19 20.15 24.91
N THR A 17 4.09 21.44 25.22
CA THR A 17 5.15 22.45 25.01
C THR A 17 5.62 23.09 26.31
N ASN A 18 5.13 22.61 27.46
CA ASN A 18 5.40 23.19 28.78
C ASN A 18 5.92 22.14 29.81
N GLY A 19 6.64 21.14 29.30
CA GLY A 19 7.27 20.13 30.15
C GLY A 19 6.29 19.16 30.81
N GLY A 20 5.15 18.91 30.18
CA GLY A 20 4.17 17.93 30.68
C GLY A 20 3.13 18.52 31.65
N THR A 21 3.12 19.84 31.85
CA THR A 21 2.13 20.48 32.73
C THR A 21 0.72 20.39 32.12
N THR A 22 0.60 20.56 30.82
CA THR A 22 -0.63 20.34 30.08
C THR A 22 -0.34 19.55 28.81
N TRP A 23 -1.28 18.69 28.42
CA TRP A 23 -1.20 17.86 27.23
C TRP A 23 -2.36 18.18 26.30
N THR A 24 -2.06 18.21 25.00
CA THR A 24 -3.06 18.41 23.94
C THR A 24 -3.14 17.16 23.09
N SER A 25 -4.34 16.66 22.85
CA SER A 25 -4.56 15.51 21.97
C SER A 25 -4.35 15.89 20.50
N LEU A 26 -3.52 15.14 19.81
CA LEU A 26 -3.31 15.21 18.37
C LEU A 26 -4.22 14.25 17.63
N ALA A 27 -4.40 13.05 18.19
CA ALA A 27 -5.25 12.03 17.61
C ALA A 27 -5.78 11.07 18.67
N VAL A 28 -7.00 10.58 18.43
CA VAL A 28 -7.52 9.38 19.09
C VAL A 28 -7.11 8.18 18.23
N LEU A 29 -6.41 7.22 18.83
CA LEU A 29 -5.93 6.06 18.12
C LEU A 29 -7.05 5.05 17.93
N THR A 30 -7.24 4.59 16.69
CA THR A 30 -8.27 3.61 16.36
C THR A 30 -7.75 2.21 16.67
N PRO A 31 -8.48 1.40 17.43
CA PRO A 31 -8.11 0.01 17.68
C PRO A 31 -8.08 -0.80 16.38
N ALA A 32 -7.08 -1.68 16.25
CA ALA A 32 -6.94 -2.63 15.17
C ALA A 32 -6.62 -4.02 15.73
N ALA A 33 -7.03 -5.07 15.04
CA ALA A 33 -6.73 -6.45 15.41
C ALA A 33 -5.28 -6.83 15.07
N ASP A 34 -4.74 -6.20 14.04
CA ASP A 34 -3.37 -6.40 13.56
C ASP A 34 -2.57 -5.09 13.62
N TRP A 35 -1.26 -5.20 13.45
CA TRP A 35 -0.39 -4.03 13.33
C TRP A 35 -0.81 -3.17 12.13
N THR A 36 -1.05 -1.90 12.38
CA THR A 36 -1.42 -0.91 11.34
C THR A 36 -0.57 0.34 11.49
N SER A 37 -0.12 0.88 10.35
CA SER A 37 0.55 2.17 10.32
C SER A 37 -0.46 3.29 10.57
N GLN A 38 -0.08 4.24 11.44
CA GLN A 38 -0.86 5.44 11.73
C GLN A 38 -0.02 6.67 11.37
N TRP A 39 -0.55 7.53 10.52
CA TRP A 39 0.05 8.79 10.15
C TRP A 39 -0.70 9.93 10.83
N ILE A 40 0.01 10.67 11.68
CA ILE A 40 -0.60 11.71 12.50
C ILE A 40 0.13 13.03 12.22
N ASP A 41 -0.62 14.07 11.83
CA ASP A 41 -0.10 15.41 11.66
C ASP A 41 0.29 16.01 13.03
N VAL A 42 1.56 16.32 13.17
CA VAL A 42 2.12 16.96 14.38
C VAL A 42 2.47 18.43 14.16
N SER A 43 2.02 19.04 13.07
CA SER A 43 2.32 20.42 12.71
C SER A 43 1.91 21.43 13.79
N ALA A 44 0.89 21.10 14.59
CA ALA A 44 0.47 21.91 15.75
C ALA A 44 1.58 22.06 16.82
N ALA A 45 2.55 21.14 16.85
CA ALA A 45 3.68 21.21 17.75
C ALA A 45 4.88 21.98 17.17
N CYS A 46 4.87 22.29 15.87
CA CYS A 46 5.96 22.97 15.19
C CYS A 46 6.21 24.39 15.73
N GLY A 47 7.47 24.83 15.65
CA GLY A 47 7.87 26.17 16.12
C GLY A 47 8.03 26.30 17.63
N ASN A 48 7.76 25.27 18.41
CA ASN A 48 7.98 25.26 19.86
C ASN A 48 9.33 24.63 20.20
N SER A 49 10.03 25.18 21.18
CA SER A 49 11.39 24.78 21.55
C SER A 49 11.45 23.59 22.52
N ASN A 50 10.37 23.22 23.14
CA ASN A 50 10.31 22.18 24.17
C ASN A 50 9.08 21.30 23.99
N VAL A 51 9.10 20.52 22.90
CA VAL A 51 8.00 19.61 22.57
C VAL A 51 8.30 18.22 23.13
N GLN A 52 7.31 17.64 23.80
CA GLN A 52 7.32 16.23 24.18
C GLN A 52 6.04 15.59 23.66
N PHE A 53 6.13 14.33 23.27
CA PHE A 53 5.01 13.51 22.82
C PHE A 53 4.75 12.38 23.81
N ALA A 54 3.51 11.96 23.90
CA ALA A 54 3.10 10.85 24.76
C ALA A 54 1.96 10.05 24.13
N PHE A 55 1.94 8.78 24.43
CA PHE A 55 0.80 7.92 24.22
C PHE A 55 0.07 7.73 25.56
N ASN A 56 -1.21 8.07 25.59
CA ASN A 56 -2.08 7.88 26.73
C ASN A 56 -3.03 6.72 26.45
N TYR A 57 -2.98 5.70 27.30
CA TYR A 57 -3.89 4.57 27.23
C TYR A 57 -4.70 4.50 28.53
N GLN A 58 -6.00 4.25 28.37
CA GLN A 58 -6.93 4.09 29.48
C GLN A 58 -7.80 2.85 29.24
N ASP A 59 -7.86 1.98 30.22
CA ASP A 59 -8.74 0.79 30.24
C ASP A 59 -10.04 1.01 31.02
N ALA A 60 -10.29 2.22 31.50
CA ALA A 60 -11.42 2.60 32.36
C ALA A 60 -11.60 1.67 33.59
N GLY A 61 -10.50 1.04 34.04
CA GLY A 61 -10.51 0.07 35.14
C GLY A 61 -11.12 -1.30 34.77
N GLY A 62 -11.21 -1.59 33.48
CA GLY A 62 -11.92 -2.77 32.95
C GLY A 62 -11.05 -3.98 32.62
N TRP A 63 -9.72 -3.94 32.88
CA TRP A 63 -8.79 -5.03 32.53
C TRP A 63 -8.85 -5.38 31.05
N LEU A 64 -8.74 -4.37 30.18
CA LEU A 64 -8.79 -4.50 28.73
C LEU A 64 -7.40 -4.85 28.15
N TYR A 65 -7.32 -5.02 26.81
CA TYR A 65 -6.20 -5.68 26.15
C TYR A 65 -4.89 -4.89 26.15
N GLY A 66 -4.91 -3.55 26.16
CA GLY A 66 -3.72 -2.72 26.12
C GLY A 66 -3.42 -2.09 24.75
N LEU A 67 -2.33 -1.33 24.69
CA LEU A 67 -1.85 -0.64 23.51
C LEU A 67 -0.42 -1.11 23.21
N GLY A 68 -0.18 -1.62 22.00
CA GLY A 68 1.15 -1.89 21.47
C GLY A 68 1.56 -0.75 20.55
N ILE A 69 2.84 -0.31 20.65
CA ILE A 69 3.44 0.70 19.79
C ILE A 69 4.79 0.20 19.34
N ASP A 70 5.07 0.30 18.05
CA ASP A 70 6.35 -0.03 17.44
C ASP A 70 6.69 0.97 16.34
N ASP A 71 7.94 1.03 15.93
CA ASP A 71 8.45 1.85 14.82
C ASP A 71 8.03 3.34 14.87
N PHE A 72 8.01 3.93 16.07
CA PHE A 72 7.65 5.34 16.23
C PHE A 72 8.74 6.27 15.69
N SER A 73 8.35 7.17 14.78
CA SER A 73 9.24 8.21 14.23
C SER A 73 8.52 9.54 14.06
N ILE A 74 9.28 10.64 14.09
CA ILE A 74 8.79 11.99 13.78
C ILE A 74 9.74 12.59 12.76
N PHE A 75 9.21 13.07 11.65
CA PHE A 75 9.98 13.66 10.57
C PHE A 75 9.20 14.76 9.85
N ALA A 76 9.89 15.60 9.10
CA ALA A 76 9.27 16.50 8.14
C ALA A 76 9.26 15.82 6.78
N PRO A 77 8.09 15.58 6.17
CA PRO A 77 8.04 15.00 4.84
C PRO A 77 8.62 15.98 3.80
N TYR A 78 9.11 15.46 2.69
CA TYR A 78 9.33 16.28 1.50
C TYR A 78 8.02 16.90 1.02
N ASN A 79 8.10 17.97 0.23
CA ASN A 79 6.89 18.51 -0.39
C ASN A 79 6.30 17.54 -1.42
N PHE A 80 7.18 16.96 -2.25
CA PHE A 80 6.84 15.98 -3.27
C PHE A 80 7.65 14.71 -3.05
N ASP A 81 7.00 13.58 -2.86
CA ASP A 81 7.58 12.25 -2.68
C ASP A 81 6.50 11.22 -3.03
N LEU A 82 6.56 10.64 -4.23
CA LEU A 82 5.69 9.56 -4.66
C LEU A 82 6.49 8.27 -4.81
N ALA A 83 6.18 7.26 -4.04
CA ALA A 83 6.73 5.93 -4.22
C ALA A 83 5.86 5.08 -5.14
N THR A 84 6.48 4.43 -6.12
CA THR A 84 5.80 3.38 -6.91
C THR A 84 5.96 2.05 -6.16
N GLU A 85 4.86 1.53 -5.62
CA GLU A 85 4.87 0.39 -4.69
C GLU A 85 4.75 -0.97 -5.40
N SER A 86 3.98 -1.02 -6.48
CA SER A 86 3.72 -2.28 -7.18
C SER A 86 3.50 -2.09 -8.68
N LEU A 87 3.73 -3.19 -9.39
CA LEU A 87 3.18 -3.48 -10.70
C LEU A 87 2.39 -4.78 -10.57
N ASP A 88 1.07 -4.70 -10.74
CA ASP A 88 0.14 -5.81 -10.53
C ASP A 88 0.06 -6.69 -11.79
N MET A 89 1.16 -7.37 -12.07
CA MET A 89 1.32 -8.21 -13.22
C MET A 89 1.95 -9.56 -12.83
N PHE A 90 1.51 -10.64 -13.45
CA PHE A 90 2.16 -11.94 -13.22
C PHE A 90 3.61 -11.92 -13.72
N SER A 91 4.50 -12.58 -12.99
CA SER A 91 5.90 -12.73 -13.37
C SER A 91 6.11 -13.53 -14.66
N THR A 92 5.10 -14.32 -15.09
CA THR A 92 5.09 -15.05 -16.35
C THR A 92 3.76 -14.80 -17.07
N VAL A 93 3.82 -14.31 -18.31
CA VAL A 93 2.64 -14.01 -19.14
C VAL A 93 2.76 -14.65 -20.52
N GLY A 94 1.63 -14.96 -21.12
CA GLY A 94 1.57 -15.53 -22.47
C GLY A 94 1.52 -14.45 -23.55
N LEU A 95 2.38 -14.57 -24.57
CA LEU A 95 2.38 -13.68 -25.73
C LEU A 95 1.00 -13.63 -26.42
N ASN A 96 0.24 -14.72 -26.34
CA ASN A 96 -1.12 -14.82 -26.84
C ASN A 96 -2.13 -13.89 -26.12
N ASN A 97 -1.78 -13.37 -24.93
CA ASN A 97 -2.62 -12.50 -24.12
C ASN A 97 -2.22 -11.01 -24.24
N ALA A 98 -1.20 -10.70 -25.05
CA ALA A 98 -0.81 -9.31 -25.33
C ALA A 98 -1.91 -8.57 -26.12
N PRO A 99 -2.04 -7.24 -25.97
CA PRO A 99 -1.22 -6.34 -25.15
C PRO A 99 -1.58 -6.38 -23.66
N PHE A 100 -0.60 -6.01 -22.81
CA PHE A 100 -0.73 -5.98 -21.35
C PHE A 100 -0.92 -4.56 -20.84
N THR A 101 -1.96 -4.33 -20.06
CA THR A 101 -2.11 -3.07 -19.31
C THR A 101 -1.19 -3.10 -18.10
N LEU A 102 -0.47 -2.01 -17.85
CA LEU A 102 0.40 -1.87 -16.69
C LEU A 102 -0.38 -1.17 -15.58
N GLU A 103 -0.67 -1.89 -14.53
CA GLU A 103 -1.46 -1.44 -13.39
C GLU A 103 -0.69 -1.67 -12.09
N GLY A 104 -0.98 -0.90 -11.06
CA GLY A 104 -0.33 -1.04 -9.77
C GLY A 104 -0.67 0.10 -8.82
N THR A 105 0.18 0.31 -7.84
CA THR A 105 -0.06 1.31 -6.80
C THR A 105 1.10 2.27 -6.63
N ILE A 106 0.76 3.52 -6.34
CA ILE A 106 1.66 4.63 -6.00
C ILE A 106 1.17 5.23 -4.69
N THR A 107 2.08 5.50 -3.76
CA THR A 107 1.77 6.13 -2.48
C THR A 107 2.43 7.50 -2.38
N ASN A 108 1.67 8.51 -1.94
CA ASN A 108 2.19 9.85 -1.71
C ASN A 108 2.77 9.95 -0.28
N TYR A 109 4.09 9.93 -0.15
CA TYR A 109 4.81 10.16 1.11
C TYR A 109 5.16 11.63 1.34
N GLY A 110 4.89 12.48 0.34
CA GLY A 110 5.08 13.93 0.44
C GLY A 110 4.00 14.62 1.26
N GLY A 111 4.29 15.85 1.68
CA GLY A 111 3.36 16.70 2.44
C GLY A 111 2.33 17.44 1.58
N THR A 112 2.43 17.36 0.25
CA THR A 112 1.56 18.09 -0.67
C THR A 112 0.64 17.14 -1.42
N THR A 113 -0.66 17.46 -1.51
CA THR A 113 -1.60 16.72 -2.36
C THR A 113 -1.18 16.77 -3.82
N ILE A 114 -1.07 15.62 -4.47
CA ILE A 114 -0.72 15.52 -5.89
C ILE A 114 -2.00 15.59 -6.72
N THR A 115 -2.05 16.56 -7.62
CA THR A 115 -3.17 16.82 -8.53
C THR A 115 -2.86 16.52 -9.98
N SER A 116 -1.56 16.38 -10.31
CA SER A 116 -1.08 15.96 -11.62
C SER A 116 0.26 15.26 -11.50
N MET A 117 0.52 14.33 -12.43
CA MET A 117 1.82 13.66 -12.57
C MET A 117 1.97 13.11 -13.99
N ASP A 118 3.19 12.80 -14.38
CA ASP A 118 3.49 11.96 -15.53
C ASP A 118 3.73 10.53 -15.04
N LEU A 119 2.89 9.58 -15.48
CA LEU A 119 3.08 8.16 -15.26
C LEU A 119 3.91 7.58 -16.38
N ASN A 120 5.00 6.94 -16.06
CA ASN A 120 5.97 6.45 -17.04
C ASN A 120 6.20 4.95 -16.89
N TYR A 121 6.49 4.31 -18.02
CA TYR A 121 7.11 2.99 -17.99
C TYR A 121 8.18 2.86 -19.07
N LYS A 122 9.05 1.90 -18.88
CA LYS A 122 10.12 1.56 -19.81
C LYS A 122 10.38 0.05 -19.78
N ILE A 123 10.67 -0.52 -20.94
CA ILE A 123 11.00 -1.93 -21.12
C ILE A 123 12.45 -2.05 -21.54
N ASP A 124 13.28 -2.84 -20.83
CA ASP A 124 14.67 -3.17 -21.14
C ASP A 124 15.55 -1.95 -21.50
N ASN A 125 15.47 -0.87 -20.76
CA ASN A 125 16.19 0.38 -21.14
C ASN A 125 15.79 0.98 -22.51
N GLY A 126 14.65 0.59 -23.06
CA GLY A 126 14.10 1.16 -24.29
C GLY A 126 13.57 2.59 -24.11
N THR A 127 12.73 3.02 -25.03
CA THR A 127 12.10 4.34 -24.97
C THR A 127 11.06 4.38 -23.84
N THR A 128 11.09 5.46 -23.06
CA THR A 128 10.07 5.74 -22.06
C THR A 128 8.74 6.02 -22.73
N VAL A 129 7.68 5.39 -22.23
CA VAL A 129 6.29 5.66 -22.58
C VAL A 129 5.67 6.46 -21.43
N THR A 130 5.17 7.64 -21.73
CA THR A 130 4.67 8.61 -20.75
C THR A 130 3.20 8.89 -20.97
N GLU A 131 2.43 8.95 -19.88
CA GLU A 131 1.06 9.42 -19.84
C GLU A 131 0.94 10.54 -18.81
N SER A 132 0.43 11.70 -19.22
CA SER A 132 0.18 12.81 -18.29
C SER A 132 -1.19 12.68 -17.66
N LEU A 133 -1.23 12.52 -16.34
CA LEU A 133 -2.44 12.40 -15.54
C LEU A 133 -2.72 13.73 -14.84
N THR A 134 -3.98 14.19 -14.92
CA THR A 134 -4.44 15.45 -14.31
C THR A 134 -5.77 15.25 -13.60
N GLY A 135 -6.14 16.18 -12.72
CA GLY A 135 -7.39 16.09 -11.96
C GLY A 135 -7.33 15.04 -10.85
N LEU A 136 -6.13 14.66 -10.42
CA LEU A 136 -5.90 13.73 -9.32
C LEU A 136 -6.20 14.43 -7.99
N SER A 137 -6.28 13.63 -6.91
CA SER A 137 -6.37 14.12 -5.53
C SER A 137 -5.73 13.12 -4.59
N ILE A 138 -4.41 12.93 -4.72
CA ILE A 138 -3.65 11.99 -3.89
C ILE A 138 -3.12 12.76 -2.69
N ALA A 139 -3.86 12.73 -1.59
CA ALA A 139 -3.47 13.40 -0.36
C ALA A 139 -2.20 12.75 0.25
N PRO A 140 -1.49 13.46 1.17
CA PRO A 140 -0.39 12.87 1.93
C PRO A 140 -0.78 11.51 2.53
N TYR A 141 0.11 10.53 2.36
CA TYR A 141 -0.02 9.14 2.85
C TYR A 141 -1.19 8.34 2.26
N GLN A 142 -1.77 8.82 1.15
CA GLN A 142 -2.79 8.09 0.40
C GLN A 142 -2.16 7.33 -0.77
N THR A 143 -2.70 6.14 -1.01
CA THR A 143 -2.34 5.30 -2.14
C THR A 143 -3.29 5.55 -3.31
N TYR A 144 -2.74 5.61 -4.50
CA TYR A 144 -3.45 5.72 -5.78
C TYR A 144 -3.19 4.46 -6.61
N THR A 145 -4.26 3.83 -7.09
CA THR A 145 -4.15 2.74 -8.06
C THR A 145 -4.09 3.33 -9.46
N TYR A 146 -3.01 3.04 -10.17
CA TYR A 146 -2.83 3.49 -11.54
C TYR A 146 -3.14 2.39 -12.56
N SER A 147 -3.52 2.82 -13.77
CA SER A 147 -3.63 1.99 -14.96
C SER A 147 -3.12 2.83 -16.13
N HIS A 148 -2.00 2.43 -16.73
CA HIS A 148 -1.36 3.20 -17.81
C HIS A 148 -2.18 3.08 -19.11
N GLY A 149 -2.54 4.20 -19.72
CA GLY A 149 -3.40 4.24 -20.90
C GLY A 149 -2.78 3.63 -22.16
N THR A 150 -1.43 3.51 -22.21
CA THR A 150 -0.74 2.82 -23.29
C THR A 150 -0.24 1.47 -22.80
N SER A 151 -0.79 0.39 -23.36
CA SER A 151 -0.43 -0.99 -23.00
C SER A 151 0.95 -1.39 -23.59
N TRP A 152 1.65 -2.27 -22.90
CA TRP A 152 2.84 -2.94 -23.41
C TRP A 152 2.47 -4.09 -24.34
N ASN A 153 3.06 -4.10 -25.55
CA ASN A 153 2.79 -5.12 -26.56
C ASN A 153 4.10 -5.79 -27.02
N PRO A 154 4.60 -6.80 -26.29
CA PRO A 154 5.78 -7.55 -26.71
C PRO A 154 5.52 -8.31 -28.02
N SER A 155 6.54 -8.40 -28.87
CA SER A 155 6.47 -9.13 -30.15
C SER A 155 7.18 -10.49 -30.12
N THR A 156 7.98 -10.75 -29.08
CA THR A 156 8.77 -11.96 -28.92
C THR A 156 8.69 -12.49 -27.48
N THR A 157 8.98 -13.77 -27.33
CA THR A 157 9.17 -14.38 -26.02
C THR A 157 10.53 -14.02 -25.43
N GLY A 158 10.64 -13.99 -24.10
CA GLY A 158 11.89 -13.65 -23.41
C GLY A 158 11.63 -13.08 -22.02
N ASN A 159 12.71 -12.71 -21.35
CA ASN A 159 12.66 -11.98 -20.09
C ASN A 159 12.81 -10.49 -20.38
N TYR A 160 11.91 -9.72 -19.82
CA TYR A 160 11.87 -8.26 -19.98
C TYR A 160 11.94 -7.59 -18.61
N THR A 161 12.80 -6.60 -18.48
CA THR A 161 12.80 -5.71 -17.33
C THR A 161 11.75 -4.63 -17.56
N VAL A 162 10.84 -4.46 -16.63
CA VAL A 162 9.79 -3.44 -16.66
C VAL A 162 10.03 -2.48 -15.50
N ASP A 163 10.28 -1.22 -15.85
CA ASP A 163 10.40 -0.10 -14.92
C ASP A 163 9.13 0.74 -15.00
N VAL A 164 8.55 1.08 -13.85
CA VAL A 164 7.39 2.00 -13.75
C VAL A 164 7.68 3.06 -12.71
N TRP A 165 7.39 4.33 -13.00
CA TRP A 165 7.59 5.44 -12.08
C TRP A 165 6.69 6.64 -12.39
N ALA A 166 6.47 7.49 -11.38
CA ALA A 166 5.87 8.80 -11.54
C ALA A 166 6.94 9.90 -11.66
N SER A 167 6.60 11.00 -12.32
CA SER A 167 7.42 12.20 -12.43
C SER A 167 6.55 13.45 -12.61
N SER A 168 7.16 14.64 -12.64
CA SER A 168 6.46 15.92 -12.88
C SER A 168 5.30 16.18 -11.91
N LEU A 169 5.51 15.91 -10.61
CA LEU A 169 4.49 16.01 -9.55
C LEU A 169 4.01 17.47 -9.38
N ASN A 170 2.78 17.76 -9.78
CA ASN A 170 2.26 19.15 -9.83
C ASN A 170 3.20 20.11 -10.62
N GLY A 171 3.94 19.58 -11.60
CA GLY A 171 4.97 20.31 -12.35
C GLY A 171 6.32 20.46 -11.63
N GLY A 172 6.50 19.88 -10.45
CA GLY A 172 7.73 19.81 -9.68
C GLY A 172 8.45 18.47 -9.80
N ASN A 173 9.64 18.38 -9.21
CA ASN A 173 10.40 17.14 -9.14
C ASN A 173 10.11 16.41 -7.83
N ASP A 174 10.15 15.09 -7.89
CA ASP A 174 10.23 14.25 -6.69
C ASP A 174 11.54 14.54 -5.93
N GLN A 175 11.46 14.63 -4.61
CA GLN A 175 12.59 14.98 -3.74
C GLN A 175 13.25 13.76 -3.10
N ASN A 176 12.62 12.58 -3.23
CA ASN A 176 13.12 11.31 -2.74
C ASN A 176 13.22 10.28 -3.89
N THR A 177 14.21 10.46 -4.74
CA THR A 177 14.37 9.63 -5.95
C THR A 177 14.73 8.17 -5.68
N GLY A 178 14.86 7.76 -4.42
CA GLY A 178 15.22 6.40 -4.03
C GLY A 178 14.05 5.42 -4.06
N ASN A 179 12.80 5.90 -4.06
CA ASN A 179 11.57 5.11 -4.05
C ASN A 179 10.66 5.36 -5.27
N ASP A 180 11.08 6.24 -6.21
CA ASP A 180 10.25 6.62 -7.37
C ASP A 180 9.90 5.43 -8.25
N MET A 181 10.87 4.52 -8.47
CA MET A 181 10.82 3.52 -9.53
C MET A 181 10.60 2.12 -8.95
N PHE A 182 9.58 1.45 -9.44
CA PHE A 182 9.39 0.01 -9.26
C PHE A 182 9.95 -0.72 -10.48
N THR A 183 10.85 -1.68 -10.22
CA THR A 183 11.48 -2.50 -11.25
C THR A 183 11.17 -3.97 -11.02
N THR A 184 10.74 -4.66 -12.06
CA THR A 184 10.52 -6.11 -12.01
C THR A 184 10.91 -6.78 -13.32
N THR A 185 11.01 -8.11 -13.31
CA THR A 185 11.26 -8.91 -14.52
C THR A 185 10.02 -9.71 -14.84
N ILE A 186 9.54 -9.62 -16.08
CA ILE A 186 8.42 -10.38 -16.61
C ILE A 186 8.93 -11.34 -17.68
N GLU A 187 8.63 -12.63 -17.51
CA GLU A 187 8.87 -13.65 -18.53
C GLU A 187 7.68 -13.71 -19.48
N VAL A 188 7.92 -13.47 -20.77
CA VAL A 188 6.93 -13.65 -21.83
C VAL A 188 7.16 -15.01 -22.46
N VAL A 189 6.22 -15.92 -22.30
CA VAL A 189 6.21 -17.25 -22.92
C VAL A 189 5.28 -17.27 -24.13
N THR A 190 5.34 -18.33 -24.96
CA THR A 190 4.51 -18.41 -26.19
C THR A 190 3.02 -18.33 -25.88
N ALA A 191 2.58 -19.04 -24.85
CA ALA A 191 1.20 -19.03 -24.38
C ALA A 191 1.12 -19.48 -22.91
N THR A 192 0.12 -18.95 -22.20
CA THR A 192 -0.30 -19.50 -20.91
C THR A 192 -1.67 -20.14 -21.06
N ALA A 193 -1.95 -21.11 -20.21
CA ALA A 193 -3.27 -21.75 -20.11
C ALA A 193 -3.82 -21.56 -18.71
N ASP A 194 -5.12 -21.48 -18.59
CA ASP A 194 -5.80 -21.44 -17.31
C ASP A 194 -5.46 -22.70 -16.51
N ARG A 195 -5.14 -22.52 -15.23
CA ARG A 195 -4.96 -23.65 -14.32
C ARG A 195 -6.33 -24.26 -14.03
N VAL A 196 -6.48 -25.52 -14.40
CA VAL A 196 -7.59 -26.34 -13.92
C VAL A 196 -7.19 -26.87 -12.55
N VAL A 197 -7.99 -26.55 -11.54
CA VAL A 197 -7.79 -27.13 -10.20
C VAL A 197 -8.10 -28.62 -10.30
N LEU A 198 -7.07 -29.45 -10.10
CA LEU A 198 -7.27 -30.90 -9.92
C LEU A 198 -7.71 -31.12 -8.46
N ALA A 199 -8.96 -31.46 -8.25
CA ALA A 199 -9.46 -31.93 -6.97
C ALA A 199 -9.40 -33.45 -6.97
N GLU A 200 -8.51 -34.01 -6.12
CA GLU A 200 -8.41 -35.46 -5.93
C GLU A 200 -9.09 -35.80 -4.59
N GLU A 201 -10.06 -36.70 -4.66
CA GLU A 201 -10.70 -37.27 -3.46
C GLU A 201 -10.13 -38.65 -3.18
N PHE A 202 -9.41 -38.79 -2.06
CA PHE A 202 -8.96 -40.08 -1.56
C PHE A 202 -10.05 -40.69 -0.69
N THR A 203 -10.76 -41.63 -1.22
CA THR A 203 -11.87 -42.33 -0.55
C THR A 203 -11.66 -43.85 -0.50
N SER A 204 -12.31 -44.50 0.42
CA SER A 204 -12.37 -45.97 0.46
C SER A 204 -13.80 -46.46 0.17
N SER A 205 -13.94 -47.66 -0.35
CA SER A 205 -15.22 -48.31 -0.63
C SER A 205 -16.13 -48.47 0.60
N THR A 206 -15.56 -48.28 1.80
CA THR A 206 -16.26 -48.42 3.09
C THR A 206 -16.57 -47.07 3.74
N CYS A 207 -16.21 -45.92 3.12
CA CYS A 207 -16.46 -44.60 3.62
C CYS A 207 -17.88 -44.12 3.24
N ALA A 208 -18.85 -44.31 4.09
CA ALA A 208 -20.24 -43.90 3.83
C ALA A 208 -20.43 -42.40 3.60
N PRO A 209 -19.77 -41.47 4.34
CA PRO A 209 -19.80 -40.04 4.02
C PRO A 209 -19.21 -39.70 2.64
N CYS A 210 -18.16 -40.40 2.24
CA CYS A 210 -17.52 -40.18 0.93
C CYS A 210 -18.43 -40.58 -0.24
N ALA A 211 -19.22 -41.64 -0.08
CA ALA A 211 -20.17 -42.10 -1.09
C ALA A 211 -21.29 -41.05 -1.35
N SER A 212 -21.66 -40.26 -0.36
CA SER A 212 -22.64 -39.18 -0.51
C SER A 212 -22.06 -37.90 -1.14
N PHE A 213 -20.73 -37.69 -1.03
CA PHE A 213 -20.01 -36.54 -1.60
C PHE A 213 -19.61 -36.76 -3.08
N ASN A 214 -19.20 -37.98 -3.42
CA ASN A 214 -18.75 -38.37 -4.77
C ASN A 214 -19.71 -38.00 -5.91
N PRO A 215 -21.04 -38.10 -5.79
CA PRO A 215 -21.95 -37.71 -6.87
C PRO A 215 -21.90 -36.24 -7.22
N GLY A 216 -21.38 -35.38 -6.34
CA GLY A 216 -21.19 -33.95 -6.59
C GLY A 216 -19.93 -33.61 -7.41
N TYR A 217 -19.01 -34.54 -7.54
CA TYR A 217 -17.77 -34.43 -8.34
C TYR A 217 -17.97 -35.09 -9.73
N LYS A 218 -18.66 -34.42 -10.62
CA LYS A 218 -18.79 -34.82 -12.03
C LYS A 218 -18.27 -33.71 -12.93
#